data_2dcb5a6b8e8a6ba02767a3343774c234
#
_entry.id   2dcb5a6b8e8a6ba02767a3343774c234
#
_cell.length_a   1.000
_cell.length_b   1.000
_cell.length_c   1.000
_cell.angle_alpha   90.00
_cell.angle_beta   90.00
_cell.angle_gamma   90.00
#
_symmetry.space_group_name_H-M   'P 1'
#
loop_
_entity.id
_entity.type
_entity.pdbx_description
1 polymer ?
#
loop_
_entity_poly.entity_id
_entity_poly.type
_entity_poly.pdbx_seq_one_letter_code
_entity_poly.pdbx_strand_id
1 'polypeptide(L)'
;LMNDGNLGFDLISIMVDGQRRDFTVSNDLQESVDTRTKTYPFSDLNLALIHAALGKAGLGKLAGEGSQKVKICTGLPIGTAYLPTGLLNAEIIEAKKQNLTRKVEVEGFEACEIVSNHVLSEGIAALIDLIVDDEGKATKFGNACASTWNLVIDIGGRTTDFGVLLPGGTRIDFNRFGSIETGMMELSDRVANRVRAELKLDSAFNGSHPFLSTILQTGQIKKKKKKNENSEVEKDETRFIGKKIVDKIISKIETGDISNIIFVGGGANFYKPFFQEMFPEQALFPEDPQFANARGMLKYAMHFAK
;
A
#
# COMPACT_ATOMS: atom_id res chain seq x y z
N LEU A 1 -9.86 23.16 7.56
CA LEU A 1 -10.16 21.73 7.64
C LEU A 1 -10.74 21.35 9.01
N MET A 2 -11.05 22.32 9.79
CA MET A 2 -11.72 22.13 11.07
C MET A 2 -13.09 22.69 10.94
N ASN A 3 -13.99 21.89 10.80
CA ASN A 3 -15.32 21.88 11.34
C ASN A 3 -16.29 21.23 10.42
N ASP A 4 -17.08 20.53 11.13
CA ASP A 4 -18.29 19.89 10.73
C ASP A 4 -18.06 18.64 9.90
N GLY A 5 -18.07 17.55 10.60
CA GLY A 5 -18.13 16.18 10.12
C GLY A 5 -19.21 15.88 9.09
N ASN A 6 -19.43 16.83 8.17
CA ASN A 6 -20.53 16.78 7.20
C ASN A 6 -20.17 17.25 5.79
N LEU A 7 -18.91 17.57 5.50
CA LEU A 7 -18.50 17.84 4.12
C LEU A 7 -17.61 16.69 3.66
N GLY A 8 -18.15 15.84 2.82
CA GLY A 8 -17.44 14.73 2.19
C GLY A 8 -16.31 15.16 1.26
N PHE A 9 -15.98 16.46 1.19
CA PHE A 9 -14.98 17.02 0.29
C PHE A 9 -14.04 17.95 1.05
N ASP A 10 -12.75 17.63 1.01
CA ASP A 10 -11.68 18.52 1.48
C ASP A 10 -11.00 19.13 0.25
N LEU A 11 -11.20 20.40 -0.01
CA LEU A 11 -10.43 21.15 -1.02
C LEU A 11 -9.09 21.53 -0.41
N ILE A 12 -8.01 21.16 -1.08
CA ILE A 12 -6.65 21.52 -0.68
C ILE A 12 -6.04 22.31 -1.82
N SER A 13 -5.79 23.58 -1.54
CA SER A 13 -5.06 24.46 -2.44
C SER A 13 -3.64 24.61 -1.90
N ILE A 14 -2.66 24.22 -2.68
CA ILE A 14 -1.25 24.37 -2.33
C ILE A 14 -0.56 25.33 -3.30
N MET A 15 0.34 26.13 -2.77
CA MET A 15 1.29 26.93 -3.55
C MET A 15 2.62 26.21 -3.57
N VAL A 16 3.06 25.79 -4.73
CA VAL A 16 4.33 25.08 -4.96
C VAL A 16 5.08 25.79 -6.07
N ASP A 17 6.30 26.19 -5.80
CA ASP A 17 7.17 26.89 -6.77
C ASP A 17 6.47 28.11 -7.44
N GLY A 18 5.67 28.85 -6.65
CA GLY A 18 4.91 30.01 -7.09
C GLY A 18 3.68 29.68 -7.95
N GLN A 19 3.30 28.42 -8.08
CA GLN A 19 2.11 28.00 -8.80
C GLN A 19 1.06 27.42 -7.85
N ARG A 20 -0.19 27.86 -8.02
CA ARG A 20 -1.33 27.30 -7.31
C ARG A 20 -1.71 25.94 -7.93
N ARG A 21 -1.94 24.95 -7.07
CA ARG A 21 -2.46 23.64 -7.40
C ARG A 21 -3.64 23.34 -6.49
N ASP A 22 -4.78 23.02 -7.07
CA ASP A 22 -6.01 22.70 -6.34
C ASP A 22 -6.31 21.21 -6.47
N PHE A 23 -6.58 20.55 -5.32
CA PHE A 23 -6.90 19.14 -5.23
C PHE A 23 -8.14 18.95 -4.36
N THR A 24 -9.00 18.02 -4.75
CA THR A 24 -10.13 17.58 -3.94
C THR A 24 -9.81 16.20 -3.38
N VAL A 25 -9.90 16.04 -2.07
CA VAL A 25 -9.73 14.76 -1.37
C VAL A 25 -11.07 14.36 -0.76
N SER A 26 -11.64 13.24 -1.21
CA SER A 26 -12.92 12.75 -0.72
C SER A 26 -13.04 11.25 -0.90
N ASN A 27 -13.86 10.63 -0.06
CA ASN A 27 -14.26 9.24 -0.21
C ASN A 27 -15.38 9.04 -1.24
N ASP A 28 -16.06 10.12 -1.64
CA ASP A 28 -17.28 10.09 -2.46
C ASP A 28 -17.04 10.53 -3.92
N LEU A 29 -15.78 10.65 -4.34
CA LEU A 29 -15.45 11.02 -5.71
C LEU A 29 -15.84 9.89 -6.68
N GLN A 30 -16.61 10.23 -7.71
CA GLN A 30 -16.94 9.29 -8.79
C GLN A 30 -15.75 9.03 -9.72
N GLU A 31 -14.89 10.05 -9.90
CA GLU A 31 -13.67 9.96 -10.65
C GLU A 31 -12.49 10.45 -9.80
N SER A 32 -11.40 9.74 -9.81
CA SER A 32 -10.19 10.11 -9.08
C SER A 32 -8.95 9.98 -9.95
N VAL A 33 -7.93 10.77 -9.62
CA VAL A 33 -6.62 10.64 -10.26
C VAL A 33 -5.99 9.33 -9.83
N ASP A 34 -5.47 8.57 -10.79
CA ASP A 34 -4.75 7.33 -10.49
C ASP A 34 -3.40 7.63 -9.84
N THR A 35 -3.31 7.33 -8.54
CA THR A 35 -2.09 7.49 -7.74
C THR A 35 -1.11 6.32 -7.89
N ARG A 36 -1.44 5.31 -8.69
CA ARG A 36 -0.61 4.11 -8.91
C ARG A 36 0.37 4.26 -10.07
N THR A 37 0.65 5.48 -10.49
CA THR A 37 1.63 5.79 -11.54
C THR A 37 3.05 5.85 -10.96
N LYS A 38 4.04 5.55 -11.78
CA LYS A 38 5.47 5.62 -11.38
C LYS A 38 5.90 7.04 -10.99
N THR A 39 5.22 8.07 -11.49
CA THR A 39 5.52 9.47 -11.21
C THR A 39 4.84 10.00 -9.96
N TYR A 40 3.80 9.32 -9.45
CA TYR A 40 3.04 9.76 -8.28
C TYR A 40 3.92 10.11 -7.06
N PRO A 41 4.92 9.30 -6.66
CA PRO A 41 5.75 9.57 -5.48
C PRO A 41 6.51 10.91 -5.53
N PHE A 42 6.61 11.53 -6.71
CA PHE A 42 7.35 12.76 -6.98
C PHE A 42 6.47 13.92 -7.42
N SER A 43 5.14 13.73 -7.37
CA SER A 43 4.16 14.69 -7.89
C SER A 43 3.68 15.68 -6.83
N ASP A 44 3.14 16.81 -7.28
CA ASP A 44 2.45 17.75 -6.42
C ASP A 44 1.22 17.14 -5.74
N LEU A 45 0.56 16.17 -6.39
CA LEU A 45 -0.54 15.42 -5.80
C LEU A 45 -0.07 14.61 -4.57
N ASN A 46 1.09 13.95 -4.65
CA ASN A 46 1.65 13.24 -3.48
C ASN A 46 1.95 14.20 -2.33
N LEU A 47 2.53 15.36 -2.65
CA LEU A 47 2.80 16.41 -1.67
C LEU A 47 1.51 16.92 -1.02
N ALA A 48 0.48 17.21 -1.82
CA ALA A 48 -0.83 17.66 -1.33
C ALA A 48 -1.49 16.62 -0.40
N LEU A 49 -1.48 15.33 -0.79
CA LEU A 49 -2.07 14.26 0.02
C LEU A 49 -1.35 14.05 1.34
N ILE A 50 -0.02 14.22 1.38
CA ILE A 50 0.73 14.15 2.65
C ILE A 50 0.33 15.32 3.56
N HIS A 51 0.26 16.55 3.04
CA HIS A 51 -0.19 17.71 3.83
C HIS A 51 -1.65 17.58 4.28
N ALA A 52 -2.52 17.00 3.44
CA ALA A 52 -3.89 16.66 3.83
C ALA A 52 -3.93 15.69 5.01
N ALA A 53 -3.13 14.62 4.94
CA ALA A 53 -3.05 13.63 6.02
C ALA A 53 -2.51 14.25 7.32
N LEU A 54 -1.46 15.07 7.24
CA LEU A 54 -0.92 15.79 8.40
C LEU A 54 -1.95 16.74 9.00
N GLY A 55 -2.69 17.47 8.19
CA GLY A 55 -3.80 18.33 8.64
C GLY A 55 -4.90 17.55 9.34
N LYS A 56 -5.33 16.40 8.78
CA LYS A 56 -6.33 15.50 9.40
C LYS A 56 -5.82 14.89 10.71
N ALA A 57 -4.51 14.69 10.85
CA ALA A 57 -3.90 14.25 12.09
C ALA A 57 -3.76 15.38 13.15
N GLY A 58 -4.26 16.59 12.86
CA GLY A 58 -4.21 17.73 13.78
C GLY A 58 -2.86 18.41 13.87
N LEU A 59 -1.97 18.17 12.90
CA LEU A 59 -0.62 18.75 12.87
C LEU A 59 -0.55 20.09 12.11
N GLY A 60 -1.62 20.50 11.44
CA GLY A 60 -1.78 21.86 10.91
C GLY A 60 -2.34 22.80 11.96
N LYS A 61 -1.94 24.08 11.93
CA LYS A 61 -2.41 25.11 12.87
C LYS A 61 -3.29 26.13 12.16
N LEU A 62 -4.06 26.87 12.95
CA LEU A 62 -4.73 28.07 12.42
C LEU A 62 -3.68 29.09 12.00
N ALA A 63 -3.98 29.84 10.94
CA ALA A 63 -3.08 30.87 10.44
C ALA A 63 -2.65 31.83 11.56
N GLY A 64 -1.33 32.03 11.73
CA GLY A 64 -0.76 32.90 12.75
C GLY A 64 -0.24 32.21 14.03
N GLU A 65 -0.40 30.88 14.17
CA GLU A 65 0.09 30.14 15.35
C GLU A 65 1.51 29.57 15.21
N GLY A 66 2.14 29.76 14.08
CA GLY A 66 3.48 29.26 13.74
C GLY A 66 3.49 27.80 13.27
N SER A 67 4.24 27.54 12.23
CA SER A 67 4.34 26.21 11.60
C SER A 67 4.96 25.17 12.51
N GLN A 68 4.35 24.00 12.59
CA GLN A 68 4.94 22.84 13.27
C GLN A 68 5.99 22.16 12.39
N LYS A 69 7.12 21.79 12.98
CA LYS A 69 8.14 20.98 12.33
C LYS A 69 7.86 19.51 12.54
N VAL A 70 7.82 18.74 11.44
CA VAL A 70 7.56 17.31 11.48
C VAL A 70 8.65 16.54 10.73
N LYS A 71 8.98 15.37 11.24
CA LYS A 71 9.76 14.35 10.53
C LYS A 71 8.78 13.27 10.07
N ILE A 72 8.91 12.84 8.83
CA ILE A 72 8.04 11.80 8.28
C ILE A 72 8.86 10.60 7.80
N CYS A 73 8.20 9.45 7.69
CA CYS A 73 8.73 8.28 7.02
C CYS A 73 7.74 7.85 5.94
N THR A 74 8.23 7.63 4.73
CA THR A 74 7.42 7.25 3.58
C THR A 74 7.98 6.03 2.86
N GLY A 75 7.15 5.37 2.03
CA GLY A 75 7.52 4.16 1.31
C GLY A 75 7.77 4.37 -0.17
N LEU A 76 8.57 3.47 -0.73
CA LEU A 76 8.66 3.19 -2.16
C LEU A 76 8.53 1.69 -2.38
N PRO A 77 7.84 1.24 -3.44
CA PRO A 77 7.82 -0.17 -3.82
C PRO A 77 9.24 -0.74 -3.94
N ILE A 78 9.42 -2.01 -3.58
CA ILE A 78 10.73 -2.69 -3.62
C ILE A 78 11.42 -2.48 -4.99
N GLY A 79 10.67 -2.72 -6.08
CA GLY A 79 11.20 -2.57 -7.44
C GLY A 79 11.56 -1.14 -7.84
N THR A 80 11.15 -0.13 -7.06
CA THR A 80 11.50 1.28 -7.26
C THR A 80 12.64 1.71 -6.33
N ALA A 81 12.61 1.22 -5.08
CA ALA A 81 13.61 1.56 -4.07
C ALA A 81 15.00 0.94 -4.35
N TYR A 82 15.04 -0.16 -5.10
CA TYR A 82 16.28 -0.85 -5.43
C TYR A 82 16.53 -0.89 -6.94
N LEU A 83 17.79 -0.77 -7.31
CA LEU A 83 18.29 -1.04 -8.66
C LEU A 83 18.29 -2.56 -8.93
N PRO A 84 18.32 -3.01 -10.19
CA PRO A 84 18.46 -4.43 -10.52
C PRO A 84 19.74 -5.07 -9.96
N THR A 85 20.73 -4.27 -9.59
CA THR A 85 21.96 -4.69 -8.92
C THR A 85 21.78 -4.95 -7.42
N GLY A 86 20.61 -4.67 -6.88
CA GLY A 86 20.29 -4.78 -5.44
C GLY A 86 20.78 -3.62 -4.59
N LEU A 87 21.40 -2.64 -5.18
CA LEU A 87 21.77 -1.41 -4.48
C LEU A 87 20.56 -0.48 -4.37
N LEU A 88 20.50 0.31 -3.29
CA LEU A 88 19.47 1.35 -3.16
C LEU A 88 19.55 2.32 -4.33
N ASN A 89 18.39 2.65 -4.89
CA ASN A 89 18.25 3.68 -5.91
C ASN A 89 18.31 5.06 -5.27
N ALA A 90 19.53 5.54 -5.01
CA ALA A 90 19.76 6.78 -4.29
C ALA A 90 19.11 7.99 -4.99
N GLU A 91 19.09 8.02 -6.32
CA GLU A 91 18.50 9.09 -7.11
C GLU A 91 16.99 9.21 -6.84
N ILE A 92 16.27 8.11 -6.91
CA ILE A 92 14.81 8.06 -6.69
C ILE A 92 14.46 8.35 -5.22
N ILE A 93 15.25 7.83 -4.30
CA ILE A 93 15.07 8.08 -2.86
C ILE A 93 15.24 9.57 -2.57
N GLU A 94 16.28 10.18 -3.12
CA GLU A 94 16.56 11.60 -2.93
C GLU A 94 15.49 12.49 -3.59
N ALA A 95 15.05 12.14 -4.79
CA ALA A 95 13.96 12.84 -5.47
C ALA A 95 12.68 12.83 -4.65
N LYS A 96 12.33 11.70 -4.01
CA LYS A 96 11.17 11.62 -3.12
C LYS A 96 11.35 12.46 -1.85
N LYS A 97 12.53 12.46 -1.26
CA LYS A 97 12.83 13.33 -0.10
C LYS A 97 12.65 14.79 -0.46
N GLN A 98 13.26 15.22 -1.56
CA GLN A 98 13.18 16.60 -2.05
C GLN A 98 11.74 17.00 -2.37
N ASN A 99 10.96 16.13 -3.00
CA ASN A 99 9.55 16.41 -3.27
C ASN A 99 8.75 16.75 -2.01
N LEU A 100 8.92 15.97 -0.95
CA LEU A 100 8.10 16.10 0.26
C LEU A 100 8.63 17.15 1.25
N THR A 101 9.86 17.61 1.10
CA THR A 101 10.44 18.70 1.92
C THR A 101 10.32 20.07 1.25
N ARG A 102 9.67 20.15 0.09
CA ARG A 102 9.35 21.45 -0.54
C ARG A 102 8.46 22.29 0.38
N LYS A 103 8.72 23.58 0.41
CA LYS A 103 7.86 24.52 1.14
C LYS A 103 6.50 24.60 0.46
N VAL A 104 5.45 24.49 1.24
CA VAL A 104 4.06 24.52 0.79
C VAL A 104 3.31 25.55 1.64
N GLU A 105 2.49 26.35 0.95
CA GLU A 105 1.46 27.17 1.57
C GLU A 105 0.11 26.52 1.31
N VAL A 106 -0.68 26.30 2.33
CA VAL A 106 -2.02 25.71 2.21
C VAL A 106 -3.06 26.76 2.53
N GLU A 107 -4.06 26.92 1.67
CA GLU A 107 -5.11 27.88 1.89
C GLU A 107 -5.95 27.50 3.12
N GLY A 108 -6.14 28.45 4.03
CA GLY A 108 -7.00 28.29 5.19
C GLY A 108 -6.34 27.73 6.45
N PHE A 109 -5.11 27.19 6.37
CA PHE A 109 -4.36 26.79 7.57
C PHE A 109 -2.84 26.88 7.35
N GLU A 110 -2.10 26.93 8.44
CA GLU A 110 -0.65 26.91 8.38
C GLU A 110 -0.15 25.47 8.26
N ALA A 111 0.44 25.15 7.10
CA ALA A 111 0.97 23.82 6.81
C ALA A 111 2.16 23.48 7.72
N CYS A 112 2.30 22.20 8.07
CA CYS A 112 3.50 21.72 8.72
C CYS A 112 4.73 21.91 7.84
N GLU A 113 5.86 22.26 8.45
CA GLU A 113 7.17 22.18 7.81
C GLU A 113 7.70 20.74 7.91
N ILE A 114 7.79 20.03 6.80
CA ILE A 114 8.43 18.72 6.75
C ILE A 114 9.94 18.92 6.71
N VAL A 115 10.60 18.79 7.86
CA VAL A 115 12.04 19.03 7.99
C VAL A 115 12.90 17.84 7.56
N SER A 116 12.35 16.64 7.55
CA SER A 116 13.01 15.46 6.99
C SER A 116 12.00 14.40 6.58
N ASN A 117 12.35 13.64 5.55
CA ASN A 117 11.63 12.46 5.11
C ASN A 117 12.57 11.26 5.03
N HIS A 118 12.35 10.25 5.87
CA HIS A 118 12.99 8.96 5.72
C HIS A 118 12.21 8.13 4.69
N VAL A 119 12.92 7.56 3.73
CA VAL A 119 12.30 6.74 2.68
C VAL A 119 12.73 5.29 2.87
N LEU A 120 11.75 4.43 3.14
CA LEU A 120 11.94 3.00 3.26
C LEU A 120 11.43 2.27 2.01
N SER A 121 11.93 1.06 1.81
CA SER A 121 11.27 0.12 0.90
C SER A 121 10.01 -0.44 1.57
N GLU A 122 8.89 -0.40 0.85
CA GLU A 122 7.71 -1.20 1.19
C GLU A 122 8.11 -2.67 1.28
N GLY A 123 7.41 -3.48 2.03
CA GLY A 123 7.84 -4.84 2.34
C GLY A 123 8.90 -4.90 3.47
N ILE A 124 10.02 -4.16 3.41
CA ILE A 124 10.91 -4.02 4.57
C ILE A 124 10.18 -3.31 5.71
N ALA A 125 9.47 -2.23 5.40
CA ALA A 125 8.65 -1.54 6.39
C ALA A 125 7.60 -2.49 7.01
N ALA A 126 6.90 -3.27 6.19
CA ALA A 126 5.93 -4.25 6.69
C ALA A 126 6.57 -5.34 7.56
N LEU A 127 7.81 -5.74 7.25
CA LEU A 127 8.53 -6.65 8.13
C LEU A 127 8.89 -5.99 9.46
N ILE A 128 9.32 -4.72 9.46
CA ILE A 128 9.58 -3.98 10.70
C ILE A 128 8.33 -3.98 11.60
N ASP A 129 7.13 -3.84 11.03
CA ASP A 129 5.89 -3.92 11.78
C ASP A 129 5.74 -5.24 12.55
N LEU A 130 6.17 -6.35 11.97
CA LEU A 130 6.09 -7.68 12.59
C LEU A 130 7.21 -7.97 13.57
N ILE A 131 8.44 -7.53 13.28
CA ILE A 131 9.63 -7.89 14.07
C ILE A 131 9.87 -6.96 15.25
N VAL A 132 9.25 -5.78 15.25
CA VAL A 132 9.41 -4.75 16.29
C VAL A 132 8.06 -4.40 16.89
N ASP A 133 7.96 -4.33 18.21
CA ASP A 133 6.77 -3.84 18.92
C ASP A 133 6.72 -2.29 18.97
N ASP A 134 5.70 -1.75 19.61
CA ASP A 134 5.51 -0.30 19.71
C ASP A 134 6.55 0.39 20.62
N GLU A 135 7.23 -0.35 21.49
CA GLU A 135 8.33 0.11 22.30
C GLU A 135 9.70 0.00 21.63
N GLY A 136 9.76 -0.49 20.40
CA GLY A 136 11.00 -0.67 19.64
C GLY A 136 11.79 -1.93 19.99
N LYS A 137 11.18 -2.89 20.71
CA LYS A 137 11.80 -4.16 21.09
C LYS A 137 11.45 -5.26 20.07
N ALA A 138 12.30 -6.27 19.98
CA ALA A 138 12.02 -7.42 19.14
C ALA A 138 10.79 -8.20 19.64
N THR A 139 9.84 -8.46 18.75
CA THR A 139 8.72 -9.38 19.01
C THR A 139 9.22 -10.84 19.07
N LYS A 140 8.34 -11.77 19.47
CA LYS A 140 8.65 -13.21 19.37
C LYS A 140 9.01 -13.61 17.94
N PHE A 141 8.27 -13.11 16.97
CA PHE A 141 8.55 -13.34 15.55
C PHE A 141 9.87 -12.68 15.14
N GLY A 142 10.17 -11.45 15.63
CA GLY A 142 11.43 -10.77 15.39
C GLY A 142 12.64 -11.57 15.84
N ASN A 143 12.55 -12.21 17.01
CA ASN A 143 13.61 -13.10 17.48
C ASN A 143 13.78 -14.35 16.59
N ALA A 144 12.69 -14.93 16.08
CA ALA A 144 12.75 -16.05 15.14
C ALA A 144 13.32 -15.62 13.77
N CYS A 145 12.98 -14.45 13.28
CA CYS A 145 13.50 -13.89 12.02
C CYS A 145 15.01 -13.62 12.03
N ALA A 146 15.63 -13.54 13.21
CA ALA A 146 17.07 -13.33 13.33
C ALA A 146 17.89 -14.44 12.65
N SER A 147 17.35 -15.65 12.52
CA SER A 147 18.02 -16.83 11.96
C SER A 147 17.36 -17.40 10.70
N THR A 148 16.30 -16.78 10.18
CA THR A 148 15.50 -17.34 9.09
C THR A 148 15.45 -16.43 7.86
N TRP A 149 15.28 -17.05 6.70
CA TRP A 149 14.96 -16.37 5.45
C TRP A 149 13.46 -16.14 5.37
N ASN A 150 13.06 -14.93 5.00
CA ASN A 150 11.66 -14.53 4.96
C ASN A 150 11.32 -13.92 3.61
N LEU A 151 10.26 -14.39 2.98
CA LEU A 151 9.71 -13.79 1.76
C LEU A 151 8.57 -12.86 2.15
N VAL A 152 8.66 -11.59 1.77
CA VAL A 152 7.54 -10.65 1.84
C VAL A 152 6.90 -10.52 0.48
N ILE A 153 5.58 -10.59 0.44
CA ILE A 153 4.74 -10.42 -0.76
C ILE A 153 3.73 -9.31 -0.46
N ASP A 154 3.91 -8.16 -1.10
CA ASP A 154 3.03 -6.99 -0.96
C ASP A 154 2.07 -6.93 -2.14
N ILE A 155 0.79 -7.23 -1.88
CA ILE A 155 -0.25 -7.30 -2.91
C ILE A 155 -0.97 -5.97 -2.98
N GLY A 156 -0.54 -5.13 -3.90
CA GLY A 156 -1.12 -3.83 -4.17
C GLY A 156 -2.31 -3.86 -5.13
N GLY A 157 -2.75 -2.68 -5.54
CA GLY A 157 -3.82 -2.53 -6.52
C GLY A 157 -3.42 -2.99 -7.92
N ARG A 158 -2.26 -2.53 -8.41
CA ARG A 158 -1.77 -2.79 -9.76
C ARG A 158 -0.70 -3.86 -9.81
N THR A 159 0.21 -3.84 -8.84
CA THR A 159 1.38 -4.71 -8.78
C THR A 159 1.35 -5.57 -7.53
N THR A 160 2.09 -6.65 -7.57
CA THR A 160 2.55 -7.37 -6.40
C THR A 160 4.07 -7.29 -6.35
N ASP A 161 4.57 -6.71 -5.29
CA ASP A 161 5.98 -6.59 -5.02
C ASP A 161 6.42 -7.73 -4.10
N PHE A 162 7.63 -8.23 -4.28
CA PHE A 162 8.15 -9.30 -3.44
C PHE A 162 9.64 -9.15 -3.21
N GLY A 163 10.11 -9.65 -2.07
CA GLY A 163 11.52 -9.66 -1.74
C GLY A 163 11.84 -10.67 -0.66
N VAL A 164 12.93 -11.40 -0.87
CA VAL A 164 13.48 -12.31 0.14
C VAL A 164 14.42 -11.52 1.04
N LEU A 165 14.17 -11.61 2.32
CA LEU A 165 14.94 -10.93 3.36
C LEU A 165 15.88 -11.92 4.02
N LEU A 166 17.13 -11.51 4.15
CA LEU A 166 18.18 -12.28 4.83
C LEU A 166 17.87 -12.44 6.33
N PRO A 167 18.44 -13.43 6.99
CA PRO A 167 18.39 -13.52 8.44
C PRO A 167 18.74 -12.18 9.10
N GLY A 168 17.99 -11.81 10.13
CA GLY A 168 18.04 -10.48 10.75
C GLY A 168 17.06 -9.46 10.17
N GLY A 169 16.40 -9.76 9.04
CA GLY A 169 15.25 -9.01 8.53
C GLY A 169 15.51 -7.60 7.99
N THR A 170 16.78 -7.17 7.91
CA THR A 170 17.12 -5.78 7.56
C THR A 170 17.70 -5.60 6.15
N ARG A 171 17.98 -6.69 5.46
CA ARG A 171 18.58 -6.67 4.11
C ARG A 171 17.83 -7.59 3.17
N ILE A 172 17.66 -7.12 1.94
CA ILE A 172 17.08 -7.90 0.83
C ILE A 172 18.18 -8.74 0.18
N ASP A 173 17.81 -9.96 -0.22
CA ASP A 173 18.64 -10.75 -1.15
C ASP A 173 18.52 -10.15 -2.56
N PHE A 174 19.62 -9.69 -3.10
CA PHE A 174 19.68 -8.96 -4.36
C PHE A 174 19.30 -9.78 -5.59
N ASN A 175 19.27 -11.09 -5.47
CA ASN A 175 18.88 -11.99 -6.55
C ASN A 175 17.41 -12.43 -6.45
N ARG A 176 16.75 -12.16 -5.32
CA ARG A 176 15.43 -12.68 -5.00
C ARG A 176 14.44 -11.58 -4.60
N PHE A 177 14.30 -10.55 -5.45
CA PHE A 177 13.27 -9.53 -5.31
C PHE A 177 12.73 -9.09 -6.65
N GLY A 178 11.62 -8.39 -6.65
CA GLY A 178 11.04 -7.83 -7.87
C GLY A 178 9.61 -7.38 -7.72
N SER A 179 9.04 -7.03 -8.86
CA SER A 179 7.63 -6.67 -9.01
C SER A 179 7.01 -7.48 -10.14
N ILE A 180 5.74 -7.79 -10.01
CA ILE A 180 4.92 -8.38 -11.07
C ILE A 180 3.69 -7.51 -11.32
N GLU A 181 3.35 -7.30 -12.57
CA GLU A 181 2.16 -6.54 -12.98
C GLU A 181 0.91 -7.41 -12.84
N THR A 182 0.57 -7.73 -11.60
CA THR A 182 -0.63 -8.47 -11.21
C THR A 182 -0.98 -8.03 -9.79
N GLY A 183 -2.20 -7.57 -9.58
CA GLY A 183 -2.70 -7.09 -8.30
C GLY A 183 -4.22 -7.12 -8.25
N MET A 184 -4.81 -6.42 -7.29
CA MET A 184 -6.25 -6.42 -7.04
C MET A 184 -7.09 -5.91 -8.22
N MET A 185 -6.54 -5.02 -9.07
CA MET A 185 -7.27 -4.55 -10.25
C MET A 185 -7.52 -5.67 -11.26
N GLU A 186 -6.55 -6.54 -11.49
CA GLU A 186 -6.74 -7.68 -12.40
C GLU A 186 -7.84 -8.61 -11.87
N LEU A 187 -7.88 -8.84 -10.55
CA LEU A 187 -8.96 -9.60 -9.94
C LEU A 187 -10.31 -8.90 -10.14
N SER A 188 -10.37 -7.59 -9.86
CA SER A 188 -11.58 -6.79 -10.02
C SER A 188 -12.12 -6.83 -11.45
N ASP A 189 -11.27 -6.65 -12.44
CA ASP A 189 -11.65 -6.67 -13.85
C ASP A 189 -12.15 -8.07 -14.27
N ARG A 190 -11.52 -9.14 -13.82
CA ARG A 190 -11.93 -10.50 -14.13
C ARG A 190 -13.28 -10.83 -13.50
N VAL A 191 -13.47 -10.53 -12.24
CA VAL A 191 -14.75 -10.72 -11.55
C VAL A 191 -15.85 -9.89 -12.23
N ALA A 192 -15.59 -8.61 -12.55
CA ALA A 192 -16.54 -7.77 -13.26
C ALA A 192 -16.94 -8.34 -14.61
N ASN A 193 -15.97 -8.82 -15.40
CA ASN A 193 -16.22 -9.43 -16.71
C ASN A 193 -17.09 -10.68 -16.60
N ARG A 194 -16.83 -11.56 -15.63
CA ARG A 194 -17.65 -12.77 -15.41
C ARG A 194 -19.05 -12.41 -14.93
N VAL A 195 -19.18 -11.54 -13.95
CA VAL A 195 -20.49 -11.05 -13.45
C VAL A 195 -21.29 -10.40 -14.56
N ARG A 196 -20.64 -9.57 -15.38
CA ARG A 196 -21.28 -8.94 -16.55
C ARG A 196 -21.82 -9.95 -17.53
N ALA A 197 -21.04 -10.99 -17.85
CA ALA A 197 -21.47 -12.04 -18.75
C ALA A 197 -22.64 -12.85 -18.18
N GLU A 198 -22.58 -13.24 -16.90
CA GLU A 198 -23.63 -14.05 -16.25
C GLU A 198 -24.94 -13.28 -16.09
N LEU A 199 -24.86 -11.98 -15.76
CA LEU A 199 -26.05 -11.14 -15.53
C LEU A 199 -26.49 -10.38 -16.77
N LYS A 200 -25.76 -10.46 -17.88
CA LYS A 200 -26.01 -9.71 -19.12
C LYS A 200 -26.08 -8.20 -18.87
N LEU A 201 -25.12 -7.68 -18.09
CA LEU A 201 -24.98 -6.26 -17.81
C LEU A 201 -24.23 -5.56 -18.96
N ASP A 202 -24.38 -4.23 -19.04
CA ASP A 202 -23.65 -3.40 -20.00
C ASP A 202 -22.18 -3.16 -19.62
N SER A 203 -21.46 -2.43 -20.45
CA SER A 203 -20.05 -2.14 -20.25
C SER A 203 -19.76 -1.18 -19.08
N ALA A 204 -20.76 -0.49 -18.53
CA ALA A 204 -20.59 0.36 -17.36
C ALA A 204 -20.27 -0.45 -16.10
N PHE A 205 -20.65 -1.74 -16.08
CA PHE A 205 -20.23 -2.65 -15.03
C PHE A 205 -18.81 -3.17 -15.31
N ASN A 206 -17.82 -2.53 -14.75
CA ASN A 206 -16.39 -2.81 -14.93
C ASN A 206 -15.65 -2.93 -13.58
N GLY A 207 -14.34 -3.13 -13.60
CA GLY A 207 -13.50 -3.33 -12.41
C GLY A 207 -13.51 -2.17 -11.40
N SER A 208 -13.95 -0.99 -11.80
CA SER A 208 -14.09 0.19 -10.92
C SER A 208 -15.53 0.41 -10.43
N HIS A 209 -16.47 -0.46 -10.79
CA HIS A 209 -17.88 -0.27 -10.43
C HIS A 209 -18.08 -0.38 -8.90
N PRO A 210 -18.80 0.56 -8.23
CA PRO A 210 -18.96 0.56 -6.78
C PRO A 210 -19.52 -0.74 -6.20
N PHE A 211 -20.45 -1.41 -6.90
CA PHE A 211 -21.01 -2.69 -6.48
C PHE A 211 -19.99 -3.83 -6.49
N LEU A 212 -18.90 -3.71 -7.23
CA LEU A 212 -17.89 -4.75 -7.32
C LEU A 212 -17.16 -4.94 -5.99
N SER A 213 -16.89 -3.86 -5.25
CA SER A 213 -16.29 -3.96 -3.93
C SER A 213 -17.14 -4.81 -2.98
N THR A 214 -18.47 -4.65 -3.03
CA THR A 214 -19.39 -5.49 -2.25
C THR A 214 -19.35 -6.95 -2.68
N ILE A 215 -19.29 -7.23 -3.98
CA ILE A 215 -19.19 -8.60 -4.51
C ILE A 215 -17.87 -9.24 -4.05
N LEU A 216 -16.76 -8.52 -4.16
CA LEU A 216 -15.45 -9.00 -3.72
C LEU A 216 -15.40 -9.27 -2.21
N GLN A 217 -16.07 -8.44 -1.40
CA GLN A 217 -16.10 -8.61 0.06
C GLN A 217 -17.06 -9.71 0.52
N THR A 218 -18.19 -9.88 -0.14
CA THR A 218 -19.27 -10.76 0.32
C THR A 218 -19.40 -12.05 -0.49
N GLY A 219 -18.78 -12.13 -1.66
CA GLY A 219 -18.99 -13.21 -2.63
C GLY A 219 -20.43 -13.29 -3.17
N GLN A 220 -21.25 -12.26 -2.93
CA GLN A 220 -22.69 -12.32 -3.23
C GLN A 220 -23.07 -11.40 -4.38
N ILE A 221 -23.71 -11.97 -5.39
CA ILE A 221 -24.39 -11.25 -6.47
C ILE A 221 -25.90 -11.23 -6.16
N LYS A 222 -26.45 -10.07 -5.76
CA LYS A 222 -27.89 -9.95 -5.53
C LYS A 222 -28.65 -9.89 -6.85
N LYS A 223 -29.23 -10.99 -7.29
CA LYS A 223 -30.29 -11.01 -8.32
C LYS A 223 -31.64 -10.62 -7.70
N LYS A 224 -32.36 -9.71 -8.32
CA LYS A 224 -33.66 -9.13 -7.87
C LYS A 224 -34.78 -10.13 -7.58
N LYS A 225 -34.65 -11.43 -7.63
CA LYS A 225 -35.73 -12.41 -7.33
C LYS A 225 -35.31 -13.81 -6.88
N LYS A 226 -34.03 -14.12 -6.69
CA LYS A 226 -33.67 -15.39 -6.06
C LYS A 226 -32.48 -15.16 -5.15
N LYS A 227 -32.66 -15.50 -3.88
CA LYS A 227 -31.61 -15.69 -2.91
C LYS A 227 -30.91 -16.98 -3.36
N ASN A 228 -29.99 -16.88 -4.27
CA ASN A 228 -29.28 -18.04 -4.77
C ASN A 228 -27.81 -17.73 -4.94
N GLU A 229 -27.10 -18.60 -4.27
CA GLU A 229 -25.76 -19.06 -4.51
C GLU A 229 -24.67 -18.00 -4.40
N ASN A 230 -23.85 -18.20 -3.40
CA ASN A 230 -22.50 -17.68 -3.38
C ASN A 230 -21.95 -17.87 -4.79
N SER A 231 -21.66 -16.78 -5.48
CA SER A 231 -21.06 -16.94 -6.78
C SER A 231 -19.67 -17.54 -6.53
N GLU A 232 -19.44 -18.73 -7.05
CA GLU A 232 -18.10 -19.33 -7.06
C GLU A 232 -17.13 -18.48 -7.89
N VAL A 233 -17.68 -17.52 -8.64
CA VAL A 233 -16.91 -16.61 -9.51
C VAL A 233 -15.81 -15.88 -8.77
N GLU A 234 -16.12 -15.28 -7.63
CA GLU A 234 -15.10 -14.56 -6.84
C GLU A 234 -14.04 -15.53 -6.33
N LYS A 235 -14.43 -16.68 -5.83
CA LYS A 235 -13.50 -17.69 -5.31
C LYS A 235 -12.61 -18.28 -6.42
N ASP A 236 -13.19 -18.60 -7.57
CA ASP A 236 -12.44 -19.12 -8.71
C ASP A 236 -11.42 -18.12 -9.22
N GLU A 237 -11.83 -16.84 -9.38
CA GLU A 237 -10.94 -15.81 -9.85
C GLU A 237 -9.86 -15.46 -8.80
N THR A 238 -10.20 -15.49 -7.52
CA THR A 238 -9.24 -15.33 -6.44
C THR A 238 -8.19 -16.44 -6.46
N ARG A 239 -8.60 -17.71 -6.59
CA ARG A 239 -7.67 -18.84 -6.75
C ARG A 239 -6.81 -18.71 -8.00
N PHE A 240 -7.40 -18.32 -9.12
CA PHE A 240 -6.67 -18.15 -10.37
C PHE A 240 -5.60 -17.08 -10.27
N ILE A 241 -5.95 -15.89 -9.78
CA ILE A 241 -5.00 -14.78 -9.64
C ILE A 241 -3.98 -15.07 -8.53
N GLY A 242 -4.41 -15.61 -7.38
CA GLY A 242 -3.51 -16.01 -6.30
C GLY A 242 -2.45 -17.02 -6.78
N LYS A 243 -2.86 -18.05 -7.54
CA LYS A 243 -1.94 -18.98 -8.15
C LYS A 243 -1.00 -18.32 -9.15
N LYS A 244 -1.51 -17.44 -10.02
CA LYS A 244 -0.70 -16.67 -10.96
C LYS A 244 0.37 -15.84 -10.27
N ILE A 245 0.04 -15.19 -9.14
CA ILE A 245 1.01 -14.44 -8.33
C ILE A 245 2.12 -15.36 -7.84
N VAL A 246 1.76 -16.46 -7.20
CA VAL A 246 2.73 -17.42 -6.66
C VAL A 246 3.61 -18.02 -7.76
N ASP A 247 3.01 -18.52 -8.84
CA ASP A 247 3.75 -19.14 -9.96
C ASP A 247 4.79 -18.15 -10.54
N LYS A 248 4.41 -16.88 -10.72
CA LYS A 248 5.33 -15.84 -11.20
C LYS A 248 6.45 -15.52 -10.22
N ILE A 249 6.20 -15.54 -8.91
CA ILE A 249 7.22 -15.31 -7.90
C ILE A 249 8.18 -16.50 -7.86
N ILE A 250 7.65 -17.74 -7.73
CA ILE A 250 8.45 -18.97 -7.68
C ILE A 250 9.30 -19.14 -8.95
N SER A 251 8.80 -18.70 -10.13
CA SER A 251 9.60 -18.74 -11.35
C SER A 251 10.82 -17.81 -11.35
N LYS A 252 10.85 -16.84 -10.43
CA LYS A 252 11.91 -15.83 -10.33
C LYS A 252 12.87 -16.07 -9.17
N ILE A 253 12.46 -16.85 -8.17
CA ILE A 253 13.25 -17.06 -6.95
C ILE A 253 13.24 -18.53 -6.53
N GLU A 254 14.32 -18.97 -5.93
CA GLU A 254 14.38 -20.25 -5.22
C GLU A 254 13.74 -20.07 -3.83
N THR A 255 12.88 -21.02 -3.44
CA THR A 255 12.09 -20.93 -2.20
C THR A 255 12.44 -21.99 -1.15
N GLY A 256 13.37 -22.89 -1.44
CA GLY A 256 13.67 -24.05 -0.58
C GLY A 256 14.23 -23.71 0.80
N ASP A 257 14.79 -22.52 0.99
CA ASP A 257 15.35 -22.02 2.25
C ASP A 257 14.41 -21.02 2.97
N ILE A 258 13.26 -20.70 2.37
CA ILE A 258 12.32 -19.72 2.93
C ILE A 258 11.52 -20.35 4.06
N SER A 259 11.66 -19.82 5.26
CA SER A 259 10.95 -20.29 6.44
C SER A 259 9.55 -19.68 6.58
N ASN A 260 9.39 -18.40 6.21
CA ASN A 260 8.14 -17.68 6.35
C ASN A 260 7.82 -16.90 5.08
N ILE A 261 6.53 -16.86 4.73
CA ILE A 261 5.98 -16.05 3.63
C ILE A 261 4.99 -15.07 4.22
N ILE A 262 5.34 -13.80 4.19
CA ILE A 262 4.59 -12.72 4.83
C ILE A 262 3.79 -11.99 3.75
N PHE A 263 2.47 -12.07 3.85
CA PHE A 263 1.55 -11.42 2.92
C PHE A 263 1.05 -10.10 3.49
N VAL A 264 1.30 -9.01 2.76
CA VAL A 264 0.93 -7.65 3.14
C VAL A 264 0.24 -6.92 1.98
N GLY A 265 -0.15 -5.67 2.19
CA GLY A 265 -0.87 -4.87 1.22
C GLY A 265 -2.39 -5.07 1.26
N GLY A 266 -3.11 -4.19 0.56
CA GLY A 266 -4.58 -4.19 0.56
C GLY A 266 -5.22 -5.47 -0.02
N GLY A 267 -4.48 -6.20 -0.87
CA GLY A 267 -4.92 -7.46 -1.45
C GLY A 267 -4.76 -8.68 -0.56
N ALA A 268 -3.89 -8.62 0.45
CA ALA A 268 -3.52 -9.79 1.24
C ALA A 268 -4.73 -10.51 1.89
N ASN A 269 -5.69 -9.74 2.41
CA ASN A 269 -6.88 -10.30 3.06
C ASN A 269 -7.77 -11.09 2.09
N PHE A 270 -7.84 -10.69 0.82
CA PHE A 270 -8.65 -11.38 -0.19
C PHE A 270 -8.09 -12.76 -0.51
N TYR A 271 -6.77 -12.86 -0.60
CA TYR A 271 -6.11 -14.12 -0.94
C TYR A 271 -5.78 -14.98 0.28
N LYS A 272 -6.00 -14.49 1.51
CA LYS A 272 -5.64 -15.18 2.75
C LYS A 272 -6.09 -16.64 2.82
N PRO A 273 -7.37 -16.99 2.53
CA PRO A 273 -7.79 -18.40 2.59
C PRO A 273 -7.01 -19.28 1.61
N PHE A 274 -6.76 -18.78 0.40
CA PHE A 274 -6.03 -19.49 -0.64
C PHE A 274 -4.55 -19.68 -0.27
N PHE A 275 -3.88 -18.65 0.24
CA PHE A 275 -2.46 -18.77 0.61
C PHE A 275 -2.26 -19.59 1.88
N GLN A 276 -3.20 -19.57 2.82
CA GLN A 276 -3.15 -20.44 3.99
C GLN A 276 -3.33 -21.93 3.62
N GLU A 277 -4.16 -22.22 2.60
CA GLU A 277 -4.29 -23.56 2.04
C GLU A 277 -3.01 -24.01 1.33
N MET A 278 -2.37 -23.09 0.57
CA MET A 278 -1.17 -23.40 -0.22
C MET A 278 0.09 -23.50 0.63
N PHE A 279 0.20 -22.68 1.69
CA PHE A 279 1.37 -22.59 2.58
C PHE A 279 0.94 -22.66 4.05
N PRO A 280 0.40 -23.80 4.51
CA PRO A 280 -0.27 -23.89 5.82
C PRO A 280 0.63 -23.56 7.02
N GLU A 281 1.94 -23.83 6.90
CA GLU A 281 2.91 -23.61 7.99
C GLU A 281 3.73 -22.32 7.81
N GLN A 282 3.80 -21.79 6.60
CA GLN A 282 4.70 -20.69 6.26
C GLN A 282 3.97 -19.35 6.08
N ALA A 283 2.65 -19.37 5.73
CA ALA A 283 1.91 -18.15 5.42
C ALA A 283 1.59 -17.34 6.68
N LEU A 284 2.10 -16.13 6.74
CA LEU A 284 1.88 -15.18 7.80
C LEU A 284 1.14 -13.94 7.28
N PHE A 285 0.19 -13.48 8.09
CA PHE A 285 -0.59 -12.27 7.81
C PHE A 285 -0.54 -11.39 9.05
N PRO A 286 0.06 -10.20 8.99
CA PRO A 286 -0.05 -9.24 10.08
C PRO A 286 -1.51 -8.84 10.30
N GLU A 287 -1.80 -8.31 11.46
CA GLU A 287 -3.06 -7.63 11.71
C GLU A 287 -3.17 -6.46 10.74
N ASP A 288 -4.35 -6.27 10.11
CA ASP A 288 -4.58 -5.25 9.09
C ASP A 288 -3.41 -5.11 8.10
N PRO A 289 -3.16 -6.12 7.25
CA PRO A 289 -1.97 -6.17 6.38
C PRO A 289 -1.90 -4.99 5.40
N GLN A 290 -3.01 -4.31 5.13
CA GLN A 290 -3.06 -3.09 4.34
C GLN A 290 -2.23 -1.96 4.96
N PHE A 291 -2.15 -1.88 6.28
CA PHE A 291 -1.44 -0.83 7.00
C PHE A 291 -0.06 -1.26 7.52
N ALA A 292 0.36 -2.49 7.27
CA ALA A 292 1.63 -3.02 7.76
C ALA A 292 2.84 -2.15 7.36
N ASN A 293 2.88 -1.69 6.11
CA ASN A 293 3.93 -0.77 5.65
C ASN A 293 3.91 0.55 6.44
N ALA A 294 2.73 1.14 6.66
CA ALA A 294 2.60 2.41 7.37
C ALA A 294 3.00 2.28 8.85
N ARG A 295 2.57 1.21 9.54
CA ARG A 295 2.96 0.95 10.93
C ARG A 295 4.46 0.70 11.06
N GLY A 296 5.04 -0.07 10.14
CA GLY A 296 6.48 -0.30 10.15
C GLY A 296 7.30 0.96 9.88
N MET A 297 6.83 1.85 8.99
CA MET A 297 7.45 3.16 8.78
C MET A 297 7.37 4.03 10.04
N LEU A 298 6.23 4.00 10.75
CA LEU A 298 6.08 4.71 12.03
C LEU A 298 7.07 4.18 13.09
N LYS A 299 7.12 2.87 13.28
CA LYS A 299 8.07 2.23 14.22
C LYS A 299 9.51 2.55 13.87
N TYR A 300 9.85 2.53 12.57
CA TYR A 300 11.18 2.96 12.12
C TYR A 300 11.47 4.41 12.48
N ALA A 301 10.53 5.31 12.19
CA ALA A 301 10.69 6.74 12.50
C ALA A 301 10.85 7.00 13.99
N MET A 302 10.12 6.26 14.83
CA MET A 302 10.17 6.44 16.29
C MET A 302 11.45 5.89 16.93
N HIS A 303 11.97 4.77 16.44
CA HIS A 303 13.00 4.02 17.16
C HIS A 303 14.35 3.94 16.44
N PHE A 304 14.40 4.11 15.12
CA PHE A 304 15.60 3.86 14.32
C PHE A 304 16.05 5.06 13.47
N ALA A 305 15.17 6.01 13.15
CA ALA A 305 15.53 7.20 12.40
C ALA A 305 16.33 8.17 13.30
N LYS A 306 17.57 8.44 12.93
CA LYS A 306 18.44 9.40 13.58
C LYS A 306 18.26 10.81 13.00
#